data_b5a2bebe46a827412686bb6161e447da
#
_entry.id   b5a2bebe46a827412686bb6161e447da
#
_cell.length_a   1.000
_cell.length_b   1.000
_cell.length_c   1.000
_cell.angle_alpha   90.00
_cell.angle_beta   90.00
_cell.angle_gamma   90.00
#
_symmetry.space_group_name_H-M   'P 1'
#
loop_
_entity.id
_entity.type
_entity.pdbx_description
1 polymer ?
#
loop_
_entity_poly.entity_id
_entity_poly.type
_entity_poly.pdbx_seq_one_letter_code
_entity_poly.pdbx_strand_id
1 'polypeptide(L)'
;MNWSTRALEVLAAGEPTPLIDLPVSAPGIRLLLKDESAQPTGSLRHRHARALFRRAVLDGSVTEGVTVVEATGGNAAVAQAWFARRLGLPYIVVMPGERSQARARPVEELGGECRFVTPPLAIYDAAREIDGHFLDQFGRATPHDLAEELFGQVRPDWVVTGAGTGATSATLGRWIRSHGEDCRVAVADPENSAYFPGWTLDAPDYGTGMPSRVEGIGRPRVEPGFRPDLVDLVVPVPDAASVAAARYIREVTGLPVGASSGTALWAALELVERMRARSETGTVVSLIGDAADRHLATCHDDGWAARKGLDAGQYTGTLRQRTSL
;
A
#
# COMPACT_ATOMS: atom_id res chain seq x y z
N MET A 1 15.22 20.10 -25.56
CA MET A 1 14.10 19.64 -24.73
C MET A 1 14.26 20.26 -23.34
N ASN A 2 13.24 20.93 -22.81
CA ASN A 2 13.33 21.55 -21.48
C ASN A 2 13.27 20.46 -20.38
N TRP A 3 13.61 20.84 -19.12
CA TRP A 3 13.64 19.90 -18.00
C TRP A 3 12.28 19.23 -17.76
N SER A 4 11.18 19.99 -17.76
CA SER A 4 9.83 19.45 -17.51
C SER A 4 9.43 18.36 -18.52
N THR A 5 9.79 18.53 -19.80
CA THR A 5 9.53 17.50 -20.83
C THR A 5 10.31 16.22 -20.53
N ARG A 6 11.61 16.32 -20.21
CA ARG A 6 12.43 15.17 -19.82
C ARG A 6 11.90 14.52 -18.53
N ALA A 7 11.48 15.33 -17.57
CA ALA A 7 10.89 14.83 -16.31
C ALA A 7 9.61 14.01 -16.56
N LEU A 8 8.72 14.48 -17.44
CA LEU A 8 7.48 13.75 -17.77
C LEU A 8 7.75 12.44 -18.52
N GLU A 9 8.82 12.33 -19.31
CA GLU A 9 9.27 11.07 -19.91
C GLU A 9 9.73 10.06 -18.83
N VAL A 10 10.51 10.51 -17.84
CA VAL A 10 10.93 9.69 -16.68
C VAL A 10 9.72 9.22 -15.86
N LEU A 11 8.67 10.05 -15.79
CA LEU A 11 7.43 9.81 -15.03
C LEU A 11 6.33 9.14 -15.87
N ALA A 12 6.64 8.63 -17.05
CA ALA A 12 5.71 7.82 -17.85
C ALA A 12 5.37 6.50 -17.16
N ALA A 13 4.26 5.86 -17.56
CA ALA A 13 3.88 4.55 -17.06
C ALA A 13 4.99 3.52 -17.33
N GLY A 14 5.20 2.63 -16.36
CA GLY A 14 6.14 1.51 -16.49
C GLY A 14 5.49 0.27 -17.11
N GLU A 15 6.25 -0.82 -17.12
CA GLU A 15 5.73 -2.12 -17.53
C GLU A 15 4.63 -2.61 -16.59
N PRO A 16 3.62 -3.33 -17.11
CA PRO A 16 2.57 -3.92 -16.31
C PRO A 16 3.12 -4.94 -15.30
N THR A 17 2.59 -4.91 -14.09
CA THR A 17 2.91 -5.91 -13.06
C THR A 17 2.11 -7.19 -13.25
N PRO A 18 2.63 -8.36 -12.81
CA PRO A 18 1.97 -9.64 -13.06
C PRO A 18 0.73 -9.85 -12.21
N LEU A 19 -0.15 -10.72 -12.73
CA LEU A 19 -1.25 -11.36 -12.00
C LEU A 19 -0.86 -12.82 -11.74
N ILE A 20 -0.92 -13.25 -10.47
CA ILE A 20 -0.62 -14.62 -10.03
C ILE A 20 -1.94 -15.28 -9.65
N ASP A 21 -2.24 -16.43 -10.25
CA ASP A 21 -3.44 -17.21 -9.92
C ASP A 21 -3.23 -17.94 -8.58
N LEU A 22 -4.15 -17.77 -7.64
CA LEU A 22 -4.13 -18.44 -6.36
C LEU A 22 -5.34 -19.39 -6.27
N PRO A 23 -5.12 -20.72 -6.30
CA PRO A 23 -6.23 -21.68 -6.19
C PRO A 23 -7.01 -21.53 -4.90
N VAL A 24 -8.34 -21.55 -4.97
CA VAL A 24 -9.26 -21.48 -3.82
C VAL A 24 -10.27 -22.61 -3.84
N SER A 25 -10.70 -23.06 -2.66
CA SER A 25 -11.70 -24.11 -2.47
C SER A 25 -13.14 -23.61 -2.70
N ALA A 26 -13.35 -22.86 -3.80
CA ALA A 26 -14.63 -22.22 -4.13
C ALA A 26 -14.90 -22.31 -5.65
N PRO A 27 -15.61 -23.34 -6.12
CA PRO A 27 -15.90 -23.51 -7.55
C PRO A 27 -16.58 -22.29 -8.16
N GLY A 28 -16.10 -21.85 -9.34
CA GLY A 28 -16.62 -20.68 -10.03
C GLY A 28 -16.10 -19.33 -9.53
N ILE A 29 -15.25 -19.33 -8.50
CA ILE A 29 -14.58 -18.12 -8.02
C ILE A 29 -13.08 -18.24 -8.33
N ARG A 30 -12.54 -17.18 -8.92
CA ARG A 30 -11.11 -17.05 -9.21
C ARG A 30 -10.48 -16.00 -8.28
N LEU A 31 -9.38 -16.35 -7.61
CA LEU A 31 -8.61 -15.41 -6.80
C LEU A 31 -7.26 -15.14 -7.46
N LEU A 32 -6.97 -13.87 -7.70
CA LEU A 32 -5.73 -13.40 -8.30
C LEU A 32 -4.95 -12.51 -7.32
N LEU A 33 -3.64 -12.63 -7.33
CA LEU A 33 -2.74 -11.71 -6.64
C LEU A 33 -2.11 -10.76 -7.68
N LYS A 34 -2.38 -9.46 -7.56
CA LYS A 34 -1.71 -8.42 -8.36
C LYS A 34 -0.39 -8.07 -7.69
N ASP A 35 0.72 -8.45 -8.30
CA ASP A 35 2.05 -8.34 -7.70
C ASP A 35 2.68 -6.97 -7.93
N GLU A 36 2.40 -6.02 -7.05
CA GLU A 36 3.00 -4.69 -7.06
C GLU A 36 4.44 -4.66 -6.50
N SER A 37 4.94 -5.77 -5.97
CA SER A 37 6.36 -5.87 -5.62
C SER A 37 7.28 -5.94 -6.83
N ALA A 38 6.74 -6.26 -8.01
CA ALA A 38 7.46 -6.22 -9.29
C ALA A 38 7.81 -4.79 -9.78
N GLN A 39 7.28 -3.75 -9.12
CA GLN A 39 7.67 -2.37 -9.42
C GLN A 39 9.18 -2.14 -9.16
N PRO A 40 9.85 -1.22 -9.88
CA PRO A 40 11.29 -0.95 -9.75
C PRO A 40 11.79 -0.69 -8.33
N THR A 41 10.92 -0.22 -7.42
CA THR A 41 11.27 0.01 -6.01
C THR A 41 10.71 -1.04 -5.06
N GLY A 42 10.28 -2.19 -5.59
CA GLY A 42 9.81 -3.34 -4.81
C GLY A 42 8.45 -3.14 -4.12
N SER A 43 7.66 -2.14 -4.52
CA SER A 43 6.38 -1.89 -3.86
C SER A 43 5.39 -1.04 -4.66
N LEU A 44 4.12 -1.18 -4.34
CA LEU A 44 2.99 -0.35 -4.81
C LEU A 44 3.23 1.16 -4.63
N ARG A 45 4.07 1.55 -3.65
CA ARG A 45 4.38 2.97 -3.40
C ARG A 45 5.08 3.64 -4.59
N HIS A 46 5.71 2.87 -5.48
CA HIS A 46 6.29 3.35 -6.71
C HIS A 46 5.27 4.11 -7.58
N ARG A 47 4.07 3.55 -7.76
CA ARG A 47 3.01 4.19 -8.55
C ARG A 47 2.54 5.51 -7.95
N HIS A 48 2.30 5.51 -6.63
CA HIS A 48 1.86 6.72 -5.95
C HIS A 48 2.94 7.81 -5.95
N ALA A 49 4.22 7.45 -5.72
CA ALA A 49 5.34 8.39 -5.82
C ALA A 49 5.42 9.00 -7.23
N ARG A 50 5.36 8.17 -8.28
CA ARG A 50 5.32 8.64 -9.66
C ARG A 50 4.19 9.65 -9.90
N ALA A 51 2.99 9.34 -9.45
CA ALA A 51 1.83 10.21 -9.63
C ALA A 51 1.99 11.56 -8.91
N LEU A 52 2.53 11.56 -7.68
CA LEU A 52 2.81 12.78 -6.93
C LEU A 52 3.83 13.67 -7.66
N PHE A 53 4.97 13.11 -8.09
CA PHE A 53 5.96 13.85 -8.86
C PHE A 53 5.39 14.36 -10.19
N ARG A 54 4.67 13.50 -10.92
CA ARG A 54 4.07 13.88 -12.21
C ARG A 54 3.12 15.06 -12.05
N ARG A 55 2.28 15.03 -11.03
CA ARG A 55 1.37 16.13 -10.71
C ARG A 55 2.14 17.42 -10.41
N ALA A 56 3.17 17.34 -9.53
CA ALA A 56 3.94 18.50 -9.12
C ALA A 56 4.76 19.12 -10.28
N VAL A 57 5.20 18.31 -11.24
CA VAL A 57 5.83 18.80 -12.47
C VAL A 57 4.81 19.46 -13.40
N LEU A 58 3.61 18.87 -13.55
CA LEU A 58 2.55 19.40 -14.42
C LEU A 58 1.96 20.72 -13.91
N ASP A 59 1.81 20.88 -12.60
CA ASP A 59 1.28 22.10 -11.99
C ASP A 59 2.37 23.17 -11.74
N GLY A 60 3.64 22.84 -12.07
CA GLY A 60 4.78 23.76 -11.93
C GLY A 60 5.32 23.93 -10.52
N SER A 61 4.80 23.18 -9.54
CA SER A 61 5.27 23.21 -8.14
C SER A 61 6.68 22.62 -7.99
N VAL A 62 7.06 21.71 -8.89
CA VAL A 62 8.40 21.13 -8.97
C VAL A 62 9.02 21.46 -10.34
N THR A 63 10.14 22.18 -10.30
CA THR A 63 10.96 22.52 -11.44
C THR A 63 12.41 22.07 -11.21
N GLU A 64 13.29 22.28 -12.19
CA GLU A 64 14.71 21.92 -12.08
C GLU A 64 15.37 22.53 -10.83
N GLY A 65 16.02 21.68 -10.02
CA GLY A 65 16.74 22.10 -8.81
C GLY A 65 15.87 22.29 -7.56
N VAL A 66 14.55 22.20 -7.64
CA VAL A 66 13.67 22.31 -6.46
C VAL A 66 13.91 21.12 -5.51
N THR A 67 14.12 21.41 -4.23
CA THR A 67 14.17 20.38 -3.19
C THR A 67 12.78 19.78 -2.99
N VAL A 68 12.70 18.45 -3.06
CA VAL A 68 11.45 17.73 -2.77
C VAL A 68 11.48 17.19 -1.35
N VAL A 69 10.40 17.38 -0.61
CA VAL A 69 10.30 17.01 0.81
C VAL A 69 9.13 16.07 1.04
N GLU A 70 9.28 15.11 1.96
CA GLU A 70 8.17 14.26 2.39
C GLU A 70 8.30 13.84 3.86
N ALA A 71 7.15 13.58 4.49
CA ALA A 71 7.03 13.04 5.86
C ALA A 71 6.62 11.56 5.79
N THR A 72 7.59 10.63 5.83
CA THR A 72 7.31 9.19 5.73
C THR A 72 8.52 8.37 6.17
N GLY A 73 8.36 7.08 6.42
CA GLY A 73 9.44 6.24 6.95
C GLY A 73 9.51 4.82 6.43
N GLY A 74 9.02 4.55 5.23
CA GLY A 74 9.01 3.19 4.65
C GLY A 74 9.18 3.20 3.14
N ASN A 75 8.51 2.29 2.45
CA ASN A 75 8.57 2.13 1.00
C ASN A 75 8.29 3.42 0.20
N ALA A 76 7.48 4.33 0.75
CA ALA A 76 7.22 5.61 0.09
C ALA A 76 8.48 6.49 0.05
N ALA A 77 9.29 6.51 1.12
CA ALA A 77 10.55 7.25 1.13
C ALA A 77 11.52 6.74 0.04
N VAL A 78 11.63 5.42 -0.08
CA VAL A 78 12.49 4.78 -1.09
C VAL A 78 12.00 5.08 -2.51
N ALA A 79 10.68 4.95 -2.75
CA ALA A 79 10.10 5.22 -4.06
C ALA A 79 10.26 6.69 -4.48
N GLN A 80 10.09 7.62 -3.56
CA GLN A 80 10.25 9.05 -3.82
C GLN A 80 11.73 9.43 -4.03
N ALA A 81 12.66 8.88 -3.24
CA ALA A 81 14.10 9.06 -3.44
C ALA A 81 14.54 8.53 -4.82
N TRP A 82 13.97 7.41 -5.26
CA TRP A 82 14.25 6.84 -6.57
C TRP A 82 13.85 7.79 -7.71
N PHE A 83 12.65 8.38 -7.65
CA PHE A 83 12.21 9.36 -8.65
C PHE A 83 13.00 10.66 -8.55
N ALA A 84 13.24 11.19 -7.36
CA ALA A 84 14.04 12.39 -7.17
C ALA A 84 15.43 12.25 -7.79
N ARG A 85 16.13 11.12 -7.56
CA ARG A 85 17.41 10.80 -8.18
C ARG A 85 17.33 10.81 -9.72
N ARG A 86 16.31 10.18 -10.31
CA ARG A 86 16.14 10.11 -11.77
C ARG A 86 15.79 11.46 -12.41
N LEU A 87 15.18 12.35 -11.64
CA LEU A 87 14.84 13.71 -12.04
C LEU A 87 15.96 14.72 -11.78
N GLY A 88 17.05 14.29 -11.10
CA GLY A 88 18.14 15.17 -10.69
C GLY A 88 17.74 16.18 -9.61
N LEU A 89 16.78 15.83 -8.73
CA LEU A 89 16.24 16.69 -7.69
C LEU A 89 16.81 16.34 -6.32
N PRO A 90 17.17 17.32 -5.46
CA PRO A 90 17.42 17.08 -4.05
C PRO A 90 16.16 16.50 -3.38
N TYR A 91 16.36 15.52 -2.49
CA TYR A 91 15.24 14.88 -1.76
C TYR A 91 15.56 14.81 -0.27
N ILE A 92 14.64 15.30 0.55
CA ILE A 92 14.71 15.25 2.00
C ILE A 92 13.48 14.52 2.53
N VAL A 93 13.71 13.45 3.30
CA VAL A 93 12.63 12.76 3.98
C VAL A 93 12.71 12.92 5.48
N VAL A 94 11.60 13.32 6.09
CA VAL A 94 11.43 13.39 7.55
C VAL A 94 10.81 12.09 8.04
N MET A 95 11.56 11.34 8.84
CA MET A 95 11.21 10.01 9.35
C MET A 95 10.83 10.06 10.83
N PRO A 96 9.84 9.25 11.28
CA PRO A 96 9.44 9.25 12.67
C PRO A 96 10.43 8.50 13.58
N GLY A 97 10.65 9.05 14.79
CA GLY A 97 11.42 8.43 15.86
C GLY A 97 12.93 8.61 15.73
N GLU A 98 13.68 7.77 16.43
CA GLU A 98 15.15 7.82 16.44
C GLU A 98 15.76 7.32 15.12
N ARG A 99 17.01 7.74 14.85
CA ARG A 99 17.76 7.35 13.66
C ARG A 99 17.92 5.83 13.59
N SER A 100 17.49 5.26 12.49
CA SER A 100 17.63 3.84 12.16
C SER A 100 18.38 3.70 10.84
N GLN A 101 19.56 3.08 10.88
CA GLN A 101 20.35 2.84 9.67
C GLN A 101 19.61 1.94 8.67
N ALA A 102 18.84 0.98 9.15
CA ALA A 102 18.04 0.10 8.29
C ALA A 102 16.97 0.86 7.48
N ARG A 103 16.44 1.96 8.03
CA ARG A 103 15.47 2.83 7.34
C ARG A 103 16.13 3.91 6.48
N ALA A 104 17.26 4.44 6.94
CA ALA A 104 17.96 5.52 6.25
C ALA A 104 18.70 5.02 5.01
N ARG A 105 19.42 3.91 5.13
CA ARG A 105 20.32 3.38 4.10
C ARG A 105 19.70 3.28 2.70
N PRO A 106 18.48 2.70 2.50
CA PRO A 106 17.91 2.59 1.17
C PRO A 106 17.61 3.94 0.50
N VAL A 107 17.36 4.98 1.29
CA VAL A 107 17.12 6.35 0.80
C VAL A 107 18.44 7.07 0.54
N GLU A 108 19.41 6.94 1.45
CA GLU A 108 20.75 7.55 1.34
C GLU A 108 21.54 6.99 0.15
N GLU A 109 21.42 5.69 -0.15
CA GLU A 109 22.00 5.06 -1.35
C GLU A 109 21.43 5.61 -2.66
N LEU A 110 20.21 6.16 -2.61
CA LEU A 110 19.58 6.87 -3.72
C LEU A 110 19.91 8.37 -3.74
N GLY A 111 20.72 8.86 -2.80
CA GLY A 111 21.13 10.26 -2.70
C GLY A 111 20.15 11.14 -1.91
N GLY A 112 19.17 10.58 -1.23
CA GLY A 112 18.25 11.32 -0.37
C GLY A 112 18.84 11.61 1.02
N GLU A 113 18.42 12.70 1.63
CA GLU A 113 18.74 13.07 3.02
C GLU A 113 17.63 12.57 3.96
N CYS A 114 18.01 11.91 5.07
CA CYS A 114 17.07 11.43 6.07
C CYS A 114 17.18 12.26 7.37
N ARG A 115 16.09 12.92 7.76
CA ARG A 115 15.94 13.61 9.04
C ARG A 115 14.98 12.83 9.94
N PHE A 116 15.42 12.55 11.18
CA PHE A 116 14.63 11.81 12.16
C PHE A 116 14.08 12.75 13.22
N VAL A 117 12.77 12.61 13.52
CA VAL A 117 12.07 13.54 14.43
C VAL A 117 11.26 12.77 15.47
N THR A 118 11.35 13.24 16.72
CA THR A 118 10.61 12.74 17.88
C THR A 118 9.86 13.92 18.52
N PRO A 119 8.58 13.81 18.89
CA PRO A 119 7.73 12.62 18.79
C PRO A 119 7.33 12.28 17.33
N PRO A 120 6.93 11.02 17.04
CA PRO A 120 6.67 10.57 15.66
C PRO A 120 5.66 11.39 14.85
N LEU A 121 4.69 12.02 15.50
CA LEU A 121 3.69 12.86 14.82
C LEU A 121 4.23 14.21 14.37
N ALA A 122 5.36 14.68 14.92
CA ALA A 122 5.98 15.96 14.56
C ALA A 122 6.61 15.94 13.14
N ILE A 123 6.67 14.79 12.47
CA ILE A 123 7.26 14.69 11.14
C ILE A 123 6.60 15.59 10.10
N TYR A 124 5.28 15.80 10.22
CA TYR A 124 4.52 16.61 9.25
C TYR A 124 4.88 18.09 9.35
N ASP A 125 4.96 18.61 10.57
CA ASP A 125 5.31 20.02 10.80
C ASP A 125 6.78 20.26 10.46
N ALA A 126 7.68 19.38 10.90
CA ALA A 126 9.09 19.44 10.55
C ALA A 126 9.33 19.35 9.03
N ALA A 127 8.53 18.59 8.28
CA ALA A 127 8.65 18.55 6.83
C ALA A 127 8.17 19.85 6.18
N ARG A 128 7.12 20.51 6.70
CA ARG A 128 6.63 21.79 6.19
C ARG A 128 7.56 22.97 6.43
N GLU A 129 8.42 22.88 7.47
CA GLU A 129 9.42 23.91 7.78
C GLU A 129 10.66 23.86 6.86
N ILE A 130 10.83 22.79 6.10
CA ILE A 130 11.95 22.65 5.16
C ILE A 130 11.64 23.45 3.87
N ASP A 131 12.57 24.29 3.46
CA ASP A 131 12.47 24.98 2.17
C ASP A 131 12.50 23.98 1.01
N GLY A 132 11.38 23.90 0.28
CA GLY A 132 11.17 22.94 -0.79
C GLY A 132 9.69 22.64 -1.05
N HIS A 133 9.46 21.73 -1.98
CA HIS A 133 8.10 21.26 -2.28
C HIS A 133 7.73 20.03 -1.44
N PHE A 134 6.81 20.19 -0.52
CA PHE A 134 6.24 19.08 0.26
C PHE A 134 5.21 18.31 -0.58
N LEU A 135 5.49 17.03 -0.88
CA LEU A 135 4.63 16.17 -1.72
C LEU A 135 3.28 15.87 -1.08
N ASP A 136 3.24 15.78 0.26
CA ASP A 136 2.03 15.58 1.06
C ASP A 136 1.21 14.35 0.61
N GLN A 137 1.81 13.18 0.65
CA GLN A 137 1.18 11.92 0.22
C GLN A 137 -0.10 11.56 0.96
N PHE A 138 -0.28 12.06 2.20
CA PHE A 138 -1.45 11.78 3.03
C PHE A 138 -2.59 12.76 2.78
N GLY A 139 -2.29 14.03 2.45
CA GLY A 139 -3.28 15.03 2.10
C GLY A 139 -3.78 14.90 0.65
N ARG A 140 -2.98 14.27 -0.21
CA ARG A 140 -3.25 14.20 -1.65
C ARG A 140 -3.50 12.76 -2.11
N ALA A 141 -4.77 12.35 -2.18
CA ALA A 141 -5.15 11.07 -2.81
C ALA A 141 -4.99 11.17 -4.33
N THR A 142 -3.73 11.31 -4.79
CA THR A 142 -3.41 11.46 -6.23
C THR A 142 -3.64 10.14 -6.94
N PRO A 143 -4.51 10.08 -7.98
CA PRO A 143 -4.74 8.88 -8.77
C PRO A 143 -3.46 8.44 -9.48
N HIS A 144 -3.31 7.12 -9.62
CA HIS A 144 -2.20 6.49 -10.34
C HIS A 144 -2.71 5.40 -11.29
N ASP A 145 -1.86 4.90 -12.14
CA ASP A 145 -2.19 4.03 -13.29
C ASP A 145 -2.56 2.59 -12.96
N LEU A 146 -2.58 2.17 -11.69
CA LEU A 146 -2.91 0.79 -11.31
C LEU A 146 -4.27 0.34 -11.83
N ALA A 147 -5.28 1.20 -11.74
CA ALA A 147 -6.63 0.83 -12.14
C ALA A 147 -6.71 0.59 -13.65
N GLU A 148 -6.18 1.51 -14.46
CA GLU A 148 -6.12 1.38 -15.91
C GLU A 148 -5.44 0.07 -16.32
N GLU A 149 -4.27 -0.22 -15.73
CA GLU A 149 -3.53 -1.45 -16.00
C GLU A 149 -4.31 -2.70 -15.57
N LEU A 150 -4.85 -2.72 -14.35
CA LEU A 150 -5.58 -3.87 -13.82
C LEU A 150 -6.80 -4.21 -14.66
N PHE A 151 -7.62 -3.21 -14.99
CA PHE A 151 -8.83 -3.41 -15.81
C PHE A 151 -8.51 -3.73 -17.28
N GLY A 152 -7.30 -3.37 -17.74
CA GLY A 152 -6.77 -3.83 -19.02
C GLY A 152 -6.33 -5.31 -19.03
N GLN A 153 -5.98 -5.87 -17.85
CA GLN A 153 -5.54 -7.26 -17.70
C GLN A 153 -6.68 -8.22 -17.36
N VAL A 154 -7.62 -7.79 -16.52
CA VAL A 154 -8.73 -8.64 -16.01
C VAL A 154 -9.94 -7.76 -15.67
N ARG A 155 -11.13 -8.35 -15.66
CA ARG A 155 -12.36 -7.74 -15.15
C ARG A 155 -12.72 -8.37 -13.82
N PRO A 156 -12.33 -7.76 -12.69
CA PRO A 156 -12.65 -8.29 -11.37
C PRO A 156 -14.04 -7.87 -10.91
N ASP A 157 -14.69 -8.70 -10.10
CA ASP A 157 -15.89 -8.36 -9.35
C ASP A 157 -15.54 -7.64 -8.05
N TRP A 158 -14.35 -7.96 -7.50
CA TRP A 158 -13.80 -7.32 -6.32
C TRP A 158 -12.30 -7.05 -6.45
N VAL A 159 -11.88 -5.88 -6.01
CA VAL A 159 -10.46 -5.59 -5.76
C VAL A 159 -10.25 -5.31 -4.29
N VAL A 160 -9.31 -6.05 -3.67
CA VAL A 160 -8.97 -5.97 -2.25
C VAL A 160 -7.60 -5.32 -2.09
N THR A 161 -7.52 -4.27 -1.30
CA THR A 161 -6.27 -3.56 -0.99
C THR A 161 -6.22 -3.12 0.47
N GLY A 162 -5.04 -3.00 1.05
CA GLY A 162 -4.88 -2.28 2.31
C GLY A 162 -4.89 -0.76 2.10
N ALA A 163 -5.21 0.00 3.15
CA ALA A 163 -5.15 1.46 3.12
C ALA A 163 -4.10 2.00 4.10
N GLY A 164 -3.12 2.74 3.56
CA GLY A 164 -2.19 3.58 4.32
C GLY A 164 -2.54 5.05 4.11
N THR A 165 -2.27 5.58 2.90
CA THR A 165 -2.67 6.93 2.50
C THR A 165 -4.11 7.00 1.96
N GLY A 166 -4.70 5.87 1.61
CA GLY A 166 -5.99 5.81 0.90
C GLY A 166 -5.90 6.03 -0.62
N ALA A 167 -4.74 6.41 -1.15
CA ALA A 167 -4.61 6.75 -2.57
C ALA A 167 -4.97 5.58 -3.51
N THR A 168 -4.62 4.34 -3.15
CA THR A 168 -4.90 3.17 -3.99
C THR A 168 -6.38 2.83 -4.03
N SER A 169 -7.05 2.75 -2.87
CA SER A 169 -8.51 2.52 -2.83
C SER A 169 -9.28 3.63 -3.54
N ALA A 170 -8.85 4.90 -3.35
CA ALA A 170 -9.44 6.03 -4.04
C ALA A 170 -9.18 5.99 -5.58
N THR A 171 -8.03 5.54 -6.03
CA THR A 171 -7.73 5.34 -7.46
C THR A 171 -8.67 4.32 -8.08
N LEU A 172 -8.78 3.14 -7.46
CA LEU A 172 -9.65 2.05 -7.90
C LEU A 172 -11.12 2.49 -7.92
N GLY A 173 -11.61 3.05 -6.82
CA GLY A 173 -13.00 3.47 -6.72
C GLY A 173 -13.37 4.59 -7.69
N ARG A 174 -12.48 5.56 -7.96
CA ARG A 174 -12.72 6.59 -9.00
C ARG A 174 -12.78 5.98 -10.39
N TRP A 175 -11.85 5.09 -10.72
CA TRP A 175 -11.83 4.41 -12.01
C TRP A 175 -13.14 3.65 -12.26
N ILE A 176 -13.52 2.79 -11.31
CA ILE A 176 -14.75 1.97 -11.37
C ILE A 176 -15.96 2.86 -11.64
N ARG A 177 -16.12 3.94 -10.86
CA ARG A 177 -17.29 4.83 -11.01
C ARG A 177 -17.26 5.65 -12.30
N SER A 178 -16.09 6.10 -12.73
CA SER A 178 -15.97 6.91 -13.96
C SER A 178 -16.09 6.11 -15.24
N HIS A 179 -15.81 4.80 -15.22
CA HIS A 179 -15.90 3.91 -16.38
C HIS A 179 -17.14 3.00 -16.36
N GLY A 180 -17.94 3.07 -15.28
CA GLY A 180 -19.15 2.23 -15.15
C GLY A 180 -18.81 0.74 -15.04
N GLU A 181 -17.66 0.40 -14.43
CA GLU A 181 -17.27 -1.00 -14.24
C GLU A 181 -18.12 -1.64 -13.14
N ASP A 182 -18.55 -2.89 -13.37
CA ASP A 182 -19.27 -3.69 -12.37
C ASP A 182 -18.29 -4.38 -11.43
N CYS A 183 -17.60 -3.57 -10.65
CA CYS A 183 -16.58 -4.00 -9.70
C CYS A 183 -16.70 -3.22 -8.39
N ARG A 184 -16.33 -3.84 -7.29
CA ARG A 184 -16.37 -3.27 -5.95
C ARG A 184 -14.97 -3.22 -5.32
N VAL A 185 -14.75 -2.22 -4.47
CA VAL A 185 -13.50 -2.04 -3.73
C VAL A 185 -13.66 -2.45 -2.27
N ALA A 186 -12.85 -3.40 -1.82
CA ALA A 186 -12.72 -3.74 -0.42
C ALA A 186 -11.38 -3.25 0.14
N VAL A 187 -11.43 -2.64 1.32
CA VAL A 187 -10.24 -2.25 2.09
C VAL A 187 -10.03 -3.23 3.23
N ALA A 188 -8.89 -3.91 3.22
CA ALA A 188 -8.43 -4.75 4.31
C ALA A 188 -7.76 -3.87 5.38
N ASP A 189 -8.29 -3.89 6.60
CA ASP A 189 -7.86 -2.98 7.66
C ASP A 189 -7.34 -3.75 8.88
N PRO A 190 -6.07 -3.54 9.31
CA PRO A 190 -5.48 -4.25 10.43
C PRO A 190 -6.01 -3.75 11.78
N GLU A 191 -5.67 -4.47 12.86
CA GLU A 191 -5.96 -4.05 14.23
C GLU A 191 -5.40 -2.65 14.53
N ASN A 192 -6.08 -1.92 15.43
CA ASN A 192 -5.75 -0.56 15.86
C ASN A 192 -5.84 0.52 14.76
N SER A 193 -6.36 0.19 13.59
CA SER A 193 -6.60 1.17 12.54
C SER A 193 -7.92 1.92 12.76
N ALA A 194 -7.93 3.19 12.35
CA ALA A 194 -9.10 4.04 12.41
C ALA A 194 -10.05 3.88 11.20
N TYR A 195 -9.64 3.18 10.14
CA TYR A 195 -10.43 3.14 8.91
C TYR A 195 -11.72 2.34 9.05
N PHE A 196 -11.66 1.13 9.62
CA PHE A 196 -12.87 0.33 9.82
C PHE A 196 -13.91 1.01 10.72
N PRO A 197 -13.56 1.46 11.95
CA PRO A 197 -14.52 2.16 12.79
C PRO A 197 -14.96 3.51 12.19
N GLY A 198 -14.06 4.28 11.58
CA GLY A 198 -14.40 5.54 10.93
C GLY A 198 -15.38 5.37 9.77
N TRP A 199 -15.18 4.33 8.95
CA TRP A 199 -16.08 3.98 7.85
C TRP A 199 -17.44 3.48 8.34
N THR A 200 -17.44 2.59 9.36
CA THR A 200 -18.67 1.99 9.89
C THR A 200 -19.56 3.02 10.61
N LEU A 201 -18.93 3.98 11.28
CA LEU A 201 -19.63 5.02 12.06
C LEU A 201 -19.88 6.30 11.27
N ASP A 202 -19.45 6.37 10.00
CA ASP A 202 -19.44 7.60 9.18
C ASP A 202 -18.76 8.78 9.91
N ALA A 203 -17.61 8.48 10.53
CA ALA A 203 -16.86 9.43 11.34
C ALA A 203 -15.48 9.73 10.68
N PRO A 204 -15.39 10.75 9.82
CA PRO A 204 -14.18 11.06 9.05
C PRO A 204 -13.01 11.57 9.92
N ASP A 205 -13.29 12.00 11.14
CA ASP A 205 -12.34 12.45 12.15
C ASP A 205 -11.99 11.38 13.21
N TYR A 206 -12.44 10.14 13.01
CA TYR A 206 -12.20 9.06 13.95
C TYR A 206 -10.70 8.80 14.16
N GLY A 207 -10.30 8.61 15.41
CA GLY A 207 -8.94 8.30 15.81
C GLY A 207 -8.90 7.22 16.90
N THR A 208 -7.97 6.26 16.76
CA THR A 208 -7.73 5.22 17.77
C THR A 208 -6.68 5.64 18.80
N GLY A 209 -5.83 6.64 18.45
CA GLY A 209 -4.68 7.02 19.23
C GLY A 209 -3.56 5.95 19.30
N MET A 210 -3.75 4.81 18.65
CA MET A 210 -2.80 3.69 18.64
C MET A 210 -2.30 3.42 17.22
N PRO A 211 -0.98 3.17 17.02
CA PRO A 211 -0.45 2.81 15.72
C PRO A 211 -0.83 1.37 15.36
N SER A 212 -1.06 1.11 14.07
CA SER A 212 -1.11 -0.24 13.53
C SER A 212 0.23 -0.96 13.70
N ARG A 213 0.20 -2.26 13.95
CA ARG A 213 1.39 -3.12 13.99
C ARG A 213 1.78 -3.64 12.61
N VAL A 214 0.88 -3.53 11.63
CA VAL A 214 1.15 -3.89 10.23
C VAL A 214 1.76 -2.71 9.50
N GLU A 215 3.00 -2.87 9.01
CA GLU A 215 3.71 -1.81 8.29
C GLU A 215 2.98 -1.44 6.99
N GLY A 216 2.86 -0.15 6.71
CA GLY A 216 2.39 0.41 5.43
C GLY A 216 0.89 0.60 5.30
N ILE A 217 0.08 -0.04 6.15
CA ILE A 217 -1.38 0.09 6.18
C ILE A 217 -1.90 0.27 7.61
N GLY A 218 -3.17 0.69 7.72
CA GLY A 218 -3.76 1.04 9.00
C GLY A 218 -3.20 2.34 9.58
N ARG A 219 -4.07 3.20 10.07
CA ARG A 219 -3.67 4.53 10.58
C ARG A 219 -4.35 4.79 11.93
N PRO A 220 -3.68 5.56 12.82
CA PRO A 220 -4.26 5.93 14.11
C PRO A 220 -5.40 6.95 13.98
N ARG A 221 -5.61 7.53 12.80
CA ARG A 221 -6.72 8.41 12.43
C ARG A 221 -7.13 8.16 10.98
N VAL A 222 -8.32 8.57 10.62
CA VAL A 222 -8.75 8.60 9.22
C VAL A 222 -7.94 9.69 8.50
N GLU A 223 -7.14 9.30 7.50
CA GLU A 223 -6.33 10.25 6.73
C GLU A 223 -7.16 10.90 5.62
N PRO A 224 -6.90 12.16 5.25
CA PRO A 224 -7.69 12.88 4.23
C PRO A 224 -7.72 12.21 2.86
N GLY A 225 -6.68 11.43 2.54
CA GLY A 225 -6.61 10.64 1.30
C GLY A 225 -7.53 9.41 1.27
N PHE A 226 -8.01 8.94 2.42
CA PHE A 226 -8.99 7.86 2.47
C PHE A 226 -10.38 8.40 2.12
N ARG A 227 -10.98 7.82 1.10
CA ARG A 227 -12.27 8.24 0.54
C ARG A 227 -13.30 7.15 0.80
N PRO A 228 -14.06 7.24 1.92
CA PRO A 228 -15.06 6.22 2.30
C PRO A 228 -16.17 6.06 1.25
N ASP A 229 -16.52 7.14 0.55
CA ASP A 229 -17.50 7.16 -0.54
C ASP A 229 -17.08 6.36 -1.79
N LEU A 230 -15.81 5.98 -1.88
CA LEU A 230 -15.23 5.18 -2.96
C LEU A 230 -14.92 3.74 -2.55
N VAL A 231 -15.28 3.33 -1.33
CA VAL A 231 -15.04 2.00 -0.77
C VAL A 231 -16.38 1.31 -0.49
N ASP A 232 -16.54 0.11 -1.01
CA ASP A 232 -17.80 -0.66 -0.88
C ASP A 232 -17.82 -1.54 0.38
N LEU A 233 -16.63 -1.88 0.91
CA LEU A 233 -16.48 -2.67 2.12
C LEU A 233 -15.14 -2.39 2.81
N VAL A 234 -15.14 -2.28 4.14
CA VAL A 234 -13.92 -2.36 4.94
C VAL A 234 -13.96 -3.65 5.77
N VAL A 235 -12.93 -4.47 5.65
CA VAL A 235 -12.81 -5.77 6.32
C VAL A 235 -11.77 -5.67 7.42
N PRO A 236 -12.16 -5.73 8.71
CA PRO A 236 -11.19 -5.78 9.81
C PRO A 236 -10.48 -7.14 9.83
N VAL A 237 -9.15 -7.12 9.90
CA VAL A 237 -8.32 -8.32 9.85
C VAL A 237 -7.43 -8.39 11.08
N PRO A 238 -7.42 -9.53 11.82
CA PRO A 238 -6.48 -9.72 12.92
C PRO A 238 -5.02 -9.68 12.43
N ASP A 239 -4.15 -9.01 13.18
CA ASP A 239 -2.72 -8.89 12.79
C ASP A 239 -2.04 -10.27 12.70
N ALA A 240 -2.41 -11.22 13.56
CA ALA A 240 -1.89 -12.59 13.51
C ALA A 240 -2.35 -13.34 12.23
N ALA A 241 -3.58 -13.09 11.76
CA ALA A 241 -4.08 -13.62 10.48
C ALA A 241 -3.31 -13.00 9.29
N SER A 242 -2.98 -11.70 9.39
CA SER A 242 -2.15 -11.01 8.40
C SER A 242 -0.76 -11.63 8.26
N VAL A 243 -0.13 -11.98 9.40
CA VAL A 243 1.17 -12.68 9.43
C VAL A 243 1.05 -14.09 8.83
N ALA A 244 0.03 -14.86 9.22
CA ALA A 244 -0.19 -16.20 8.67
C ALA A 244 -0.38 -16.17 7.15
N ALA A 245 -1.20 -15.24 6.64
CA ALA A 245 -1.46 -15.09 5.22
C ALA A 245 -0.23 -14.59 4.44
N ALA A 246 0.60 -13.72 5.02
CA ALA A 246 1.87 -13.32 4.39
C ALA A 246 2.85 -14.52 4.24
N ARG A 247 2.94 -15.37 5.27
CA ARG A 247 3.74 -16.61 5.23
C ARG A 247 3.20 -17.58 4.18
N TYR A 248 1.88 -17.68 4.08
CA TYR A 248 1.23 -18.50 3.06
C TYR A 248 1.54 -18.00 1.63
N ILE A 249 1.46 -16.69 1.38
CA ILE A 249 1.86 -16.14 0.06
C ILE A 249 3.31 -16.55 -0.26
N ARG A 250 4.23 -16.42 0.71
CA ARG A 250 5.62 -16.83 0.49
C ARG A 250 5.77 -18.33 0.23
N GLU A 251 4.99 -19.17 0.90
CA GLU A 251 4.99 -20.63 0.69
C GLU A 251 4.63 -20.97 -0.76
N VAL A 252 3.63 -20.31 -1.33
CA VAL A 252 3.08 -20.66 -2.65
C VAL A 252 3.72 -19.88 -3.82
N THR A 253 4.31 -18.71 -3.57
CA THR A 253 4.89 -17.86 -4.62
C THR A 253 6.40 -17.69 -4.53
N GLY A 254 7.00 -18.01 -3.38
CA GLY A 254 8.40 -17.70 -3.08
C GLY A 254 8.63 -16.23 -2.66
N LEU A 255 7.65 -15.34 -2.76
CA LEU A 255 7.81 -13.91 -2.50
C LEU A 255 7.78 -13.61 -0.98
N PRO A 256 8.83 -13.02 -0.38
CA PRO A 256 8.83 -12.61 1.02
C PRO A 256 8.02 -11.31 1.20
N VAL A 257 6.71 -11.42 1.08
CA VAL A 257 5.79 -10.27 1.15
C VAL A 257 5.68 -9.72 2.58
N GLY A 258 5.34 -8.42 2.69
CA GLY A 258 4.99 -7.80 3.96
C GLY A 258 3.63 -8.24 4.50
N ALA A 259 3.41 -8.07 5.82
CA ALA A 259 2.15 -8.41 6.47
C ALA A 259 0.94 -7.68 5.87
N SER A 260 1.13 -6.50 5.27
CA SER A 260 0.08 -5.76 4.54
C SER A 260 -0.52 -6.55 3.37
N SER A 261 0.31 -7.31 2.66
CA SER A 261 -0.14 -8.23 1.59
C SER A 261 -0.93 -9.41 2.18
N GLY A 262 -0.50 -9.92 3.34
CA GLY A 262 -1.25 -10.93 4.08
C GLY A 262 -2.60 -10.42 4.57
N THR A 263 -2.69 -9.17 5.04
CA THR A 263 -3.97 -8.54 5.41
C THR A 263 -4.93 -8.51 4.22
N ALA A 264 -4.43 -8.09 3.04
CA ALA A 264 -5.23 -8.06 1.82
C ALA A 264 -5.69 -9.47 1.38
N LEU A 265 -4.79 -10.47 1.42
CA LEU A 265 -5.16 -11.86 1.09
C LEU A 265 -6.20 -12.41 2.06
N TRP A 266 -6.04 -12.19 3.37
CA TRP A 266 -7.01 -12.68 4.35
C TRP A 266 -8.40 -12.13 4.08
N ALA A 267 -8.51 -10.81 3.86
CA ALA A 267 -9.78 -10.17 3.52
C ALA A 267 -10.36 -10.68 2.18
N ALA A 268 -9.50 -10.95 1.18
CA ALA A 268 -9.93 -11.53 -0.08
C ALA A 268 -10.51 -12.94 0.10
N LEU A 269 -9.89 -13.77 0.93
CA LEU A 269 -10.42 -15.10 1.26
C LEU A 269 -11.74 -15.05 2.03
N GLU A 270 -11.94 -14.05 2.90
CA GLU A 270 -13.25 -13.82 3.52
C GLU A 270 -14.32 -13.42 2.49
N LEU A 271 -13.98 -12.62 1.49
CA LEU A 271 -14.90 -12.30 0.40
C LEU A 271 -15.23 -13.53 -0.45
N VAL A 272 -14.24 -14.35 -0.78
CA VAL A 272 -14.45 -15.64 -1.48
C VAL A 272 -15.45 -16.52 -0.71
N GLU A 273 -15.32 -16.63 0.61
CA GLU A 273 -16.26 -17.38 1.43
C GLU A 273 -17.67 -16.77 1.44
N ARG A 274 -17.78 -15.44 1.48
CA ARG A 274 -19.08 -14.75 1.40
C ARG A 274 -19.75 -14.96 0.04
N MET A 275 -18.99 -14.89 -1.06
CA MET A 275 -19.47 -15.18 -2.42
C MET A 275 -19.91 -16.63 -2.54
N ARG A 276 -19.10 -17.59 -2.05
CA ARG A 276 -19.43 -19.01 -2.02
C ARG A 276 -20.74 -19.28 -1.26
N ALA A 277 -20.91 -18.69 -0.08
CA ALA A 277 -22.12 -18.85 0.73
C ALA A 277 -23.39 -18.31 0.06
N ARG A 278 -23.24 -17.38 -0.91
CA ARG A 278 -24.33 -16.81 -1.72
C ARG A 278 -24.47 -17.45 -3.08
N SER A 279 -23.69 -18.50 -3.38
CA SER A 279 -23.61 -19.12 -4.71
C SER A 279 -23.27 -18.11 -5.81
N GLU A 280 -22.52 -17.06 -5.49
CA GLU A 280 -21.97 -16.09 -6.44
C GLU A 280 -20.71 -16.68 -7.08
N THR A 281 -20.47 -16.32 -8.32
CA THR A 281 -19.23 -16.64 -9.06
C THR A 281 -18.52 -15.35 -9.46
N GLY A 282 -17.25 -15.43 -9.86
CA GLY A 282 -16.53 -14.25 -10.34
C GLY A 282 -15.05 -14.22 -9.97
N THR A 283 -14.44 -13.05 -10.14
CA THR A 283 -13.01 -12.85 -9.92
C THR A 283 -12.75 -11.86 -8.78
N VAL A 284 -11.94 -12.27 -7.83
CA VAL A 284 -11.42 -11.43 -6.75
C VAL A 284 -9.94 -11.16 -7.01
N VAL A 285 -9.51 -9.90 -6.96
CA VAL A 285 -8.10 -9.52 -7.05
C VAL A 285 -7.63 -8.97 -5.71
N SER A 286 -6.58 -9.55 -5.14
CA SER A 286 -5.90 -9.06 -3.93
C SER A 286 -4.56 -8.44 -4.30
N LEU A 287 -4.21 -7.28 -3.74
CA LEU A 287 -2.93 -6.64 -4.03
C LEU A 287 -1.80 -7.17 -3.14
N ILE A 288 -0.67 -7.55 -3.75
CA ILE A 288 0.62 -7.66 -3.06
C ILE A 288 1.21 -6.25 -3.02
N GLY A 289 1.30 -5.67 -1.83
CA GLY A 289 1.76 -4.29 -1.66
C GLY A 289 3.27 -4.14 -1.78
N ASP A 290 4.03 -5.12 -1.30
CA ASP A 290 5.49 -5.18 -1.39
C ASP A 290 6.02 -6.59 -1.13
N ALA A 291 7.27 -6.84 -1.56
CA ALA A 291 8.07 -7.99 -1.16
C ALA A 291 9.54 -7.56 -1.01
N ALA A 292 10.18 -7.96 0.07
CA ALA A 292 11.58 -7.65 0.35
C ALA A 292 12.15 -8.56 1.45
N ASP A 293 13.45 -8.83 1.36
CA ASP A 293 14.16 -9.68 2.35
C ASP A 293 14.07 -9.18 3.78
N ARG A 294 13.86 -7.87 4.00
CA ARG A 294 13.65 -7.31 5.34
C ARG A 294 12.45 -7.95 6.08
N HIS A 295 11.46 -8.45 5.33
CA HIS A 295 10.28 -9.11 5.92
C HIS A 295 10.61 -10.48 6.50
N LEU A 296 11.73 -11.12 6.06
CA LEU A 296 12.22 -12.38 6.62
C LEU A 296 12.56 -12.25 8.10
N ALA A 297 13.05 -11.08 8.54
CA ALA A 297 13.38 -10.78 9.93
C ALA A 297 12.20 -10.21 10.75
N THR A 298 11.00 -10.10 10.14
CA THR A 298 9.79 -9.57 10.77
C THR A 298 8.64 -10.58 10.67
N CYS A 299 7.63 -10.37 9.85
CA CYS A 299 6.43 -11.22 9.80
C CYS A 299 6.72 -12.69 9.42
N HIS A 300 7.89 -12.99 8.83
CA HIS A 300 8.32 -14.37 8.55
C HIS A 300 9.21 -14.99 9.63
N ASP A 301 9.56 -14.26 10.70
CA ASP A 301 10.36 -14.74 11.84
C ASP A 301 9.46 -15.06 13.03
N ASP A 302 9.57 -16.29 13.56
CA ASP A 302 8.73 -16.73 14.67
C ASP A 302 9.07 -16.00 15.98
N GLY A 303 10.35 -15.70 16.20
CA GLY A 303 10.78 -14.94 17.38
C GLY A 303 10.23 -13.51 17.36
N TRP A 304 10.20 -12.86 16.20
CA TRP A 304 9.58 -11.55 16.05
C TRP A 304 8.07 -11.62 16.31
N ALA A 305 7.37 -12.60 15.72
CA ALA A 305 5.94 -12.78 15.91
C ALA A 305 5.59 -13.02 17.39
N ALA A 306 6.34 -13.88 18.08
CA ALA A 306 6.15 -14.18 19.51
C ALA A 306 6.37 -12.91 20.38
N ARG A 307 7.43 -12.13 20.12
CA ARG A 307 7.66 -10.85 20.83
C ARG A 307 6.54 -9.84 20.64
N LYS A 308 5.79 -9.92 19.54
CA LYS A 308 4.64 -9.08 19.24
C LYS A 308 3.31 -9.66 19.73
N GLY A 309 3.31 -10.85 20.32
CA GLY A 309 2.10 -11.56 20.74
C GLY A 309 1.21 -12.01 19.58
N LEU A 310 1.81 -12.28 18.40
CA LEU A 310 1.12 -12.67 17.18
C LEU A 310 1.21 -14.17 16.98
N ASP A 311 0.17 -14.91 17.38
CA ASP A 311 0.05 -16.35 17.13
C ASP A 311 -0.52 -16.60 15.73
N ALA A 312 0.36 -16.66 14.72
CA ALA A 312 -0.02 -16.94 13.36
C ALA A 312 -0.46 -18.41 13.15
N GLY A 313 -0.02 -19.32 14.01
CA GLY A 313 -0.29 -20.76 13.90
C GLY A 313 -1.79 -21.09 13.92
N GLN A 314 -2.57 -20.37 14.73
CA GLN A 314 -4.01 -20.57 14.83
C GLN A 314 -4.80 -20.32 13.53
N TYR A 315 -4.22 -19.56 12.59
CA TYR A 315 -4.86 -19.23 11.31
C TYR A 315 -4.43 -20.10 10.14
N THR A 316 -3.35 -20.89 10.29
CA THR A 316 -2.79 -21.71 9.21
C THR A 316 -3.77 -22.78 8.71
N GLY A 317 -4.51 -23.42 9.62
CA GLY A 317 -5.52 -24.42 9.26
C GLY A 317 -6.65 -23.82 8.42
N THR A 318 -7.14 -22.64 8.81
CA THR A 318 -8.19 -21.93 8.08
C THR A 318 -7.71 -21.51 6.67
N LEU A 319 -6.46 -21.03 6.53
CA LEU A 319 -5.89 -20.70 5.24
C LEU A 319 -5.87 -21.91 4.30
N ARG A 320 -5.33 -23.04 4.75
CA ARG A 320 -5.26 -24.28 3.94
C ARG A 320 -6.64 -24.83 3.58
N GLN A 321 -7.64 -24.67 4.44
CA GLN A 321 -9.01 -25.07 4.13
C GLN A 321 -9.66 -24.19 3.05
N ARG A 322 -9.37 -22.88 3.04
CA ARG A 322 -9.92 -21.91 2.08
C ARG A 322 -9.20 -21.95 0.73
N THR A 323 -7.98 -22.41 0.71
CA THR A 323 -7.15 -22.58 -0.49
C THR A 323 -7.02 -24.05 -0.83
N SER A 324 -6.97 -24.40 -2.11
CA SER A 324 -6.98 -25.80 -2.57
C SER A 324 -5.59 -26.44 -2.54
N LEU A 325 -4.77 -26.19 -1.50
CA LEU A 325 -3.41 -26.74 -1.36
C LEU A 325 -3.33 -27.74 -0.22
#